data_5886bc5794b1a4cf8145172d7d485876
#
_entry.id   5886bc5794b1a4cf8145172d7d485876
#
_cell.length_a   1.000
_cell.length_b   1.000
_cell.length_c   1.000
_cell.angle_alpha   90.00
_cell.angle_beta   90.00
_cell.angle_gamma   90.00
#
_symmetry.space_group_name_H-M   'P 1'
#
loop_
_entity.id
_entity.type
_entity.pdbx_description
1 polymer ?
#
loop_
_entity_poly.entity_id
_entity_poly.type
_entity_poly.pdbx_seq_one_letter_code
_entity_poly.pdbx_strand_id
1 'polypeptide(L)'
;GELSNNINELNIANETSAGEATDLAMHIRQISKLCEELNDSVTTMSDFINVYKKSNEDVSSIAGQTNLLSLNASIEAARAGEHGRGFAVVDEEIRNLSDSTKNLLSENDEKAEAILPKITKSIESIENLITSMNAMTEKVSTIVANTEEISSQTAFVQEMTGKLKVDVEQL
;
A
#
# COMPACT_ATOMS: atom_id res chain seq x y z
N GLY A 1 32.12 -38.78 22.91
CA GLY A 1 31.54 -38.49 24.21
C GLY A 1 30.50 -37.37 24.11
N GLU A 2 29.89 -37.02 25.25
CA GLU A 2 28.81 -36.00 25.30
C GLU A 2 29.19 -34.64 24.67
N LEU A 3 30.44 -34.18 24.88
CA LEU A 3 30.91 -32.90 24.31
C LEU A 3 30.91 -32.93 22.77
N SER A 4 31.28 -34.05 22.15
CA SER A 4 31.28 -34.18 20.69
C SER A 4 29.84 -34.17 20.14
N ASN A 5 28.88 -34.75 20.85
CA ASN A 5 27.48 -34.74 20.49
C ASN A 5 26.90 -33.31 20.59
N ASN A 6 27.20 -32.60 21.68
CA ASN A 6 26.76 -31.21 21.88
C ASN A 6 27.32 -30.28 20.80
N ILE A 7 28.58 -30.46 20.39
CA ILE A 7 29.18 -29.70 19.28
C ILE A 7 28.44 -29.96 17.97
N ASN A 8 28.09 -31.23 17.70
CA ASN A 8 27.37 -31.57 16.48
C ASN A 8 25.93 -30.97 16.48
N GLU A 9 25.24 -31.01 17.61
CA GLU A 9 23.91 -30.38 17.76
C GLU A 9 24.00 -28.85 17.60
N LEU A 10 25.04 -28.21 18.13
CA LEU A 10 25.31 -26.78 17.95
C LEU A 10 25.55 -26.43 16.47
N ASN A 11 26.31 -27.24 15.75
CA ASN A 11 26.53 -27.01 14.32
C ASN A 11 25.24 -27.10 13.51
N ILE A 12 24.42 -28.12 13.77
CA ILE A 12 23.11 -28.30 13.09
C ILE A 12 22.19 -27.11 13.38
N ALA A 13 22.11 -26.69 14.65
CA ALA A 13 21.29 -25.53 15.05
C ALA A 13 21.79 -24.23 14.39
N ASN A 14 23.10 -24.07 14.30
CA ASN A 14 23.72 -22.90 13.70
C ASN A 14 23.50 -22.85 12.17
N GLU A 15 23.66 -23.99 11.46
CA GLU A 15 23.35 -24.10 10.03
C GLU A 15 21.87 -23.81 9.77
N THR A 16 20.97 -24.31 10.61
CA THR A 16 19.54 -24.03 10.53
C THR A 16 19.27 -22.52 10.68
N SER A 17 19.89 -21.88 11.69
CA SER A 17 19.74 -20.44 11.94
C SER A 17 20.25 -19.60 10.77
N ALA A 18 21.37 -20.00 10.15
CA ALA A 18 21.91 -19.33 8.95
C ALA A 18 20.96 -19.47 7.75
N GLY A 19 20.36 -20.65 7.58
CA GLY A 19 19.34 -20.89 6.55
C GLY A 19 18.09 -20.01 6.75
N GLU A 20 17.55 -20.00 7.97
CA GLU A 20 16.41 -19.17 8.33
C GLU A 20 16.68 -17.67 8.15
N ALA A 21 17.90 -17.20 8.48
CA ALA A 21 18.30 -15.81 8.25
C ALA A 21 18.34 -15.46 6.76
N THR A 22 18.80 -16.39 5.92
CA THR A 22 18.81 -16.23 4.46
C THR A 22 17.39 -16.14 3.90
N ASP A 23 16.50 -17.03 4.32
CA ASP A 23 15.09 -17.02 3.91
C ASP A 23 14.39 -15.74 4.36
N LEU A 24 14.64 -15.30 5.59
CA LEU A 24 14.12 -14.04 6.11
C LEU A 24 14.61 -12.84 5.29
N ALA A 25 15.88 -12.81 4.89
CA ALA A 25 16.43 -11.77 4.01
C ALA A 25 15.70 -11.73 2.64
N MET A 26 15.38 -12.90 2.08
CA MET A 26 14.61 -12.97 0.84
C MET A 26 13.18 -12.42 1.01
N HIS A 27 12.51 -12.80 2.09
CA HIS A 27 11.16 -12.31 2.39
C HIS A 27 11.12 -10.80 2.60
N ILE A 28 12.11 -10.23 3.33
CA ILE A 28 12.24 -8.79 3.52
C ILE A 28 12.36 -8.07 2.17
N ARG A 29 13.18 -8.56 1.24
CA ARG A 29 13.31 -7.97 -0.10
C ARG A 29 12.00 -8.03 -0.89
N GLN A 30 11.27 -9.15 -0.80
CA GLN A 30 9.97 -9.28 -1.46
C GLN A 30 8.95 -8.28 -0.90
N ILE A 31 8.88 -8.14 0.43
CA ILE A 31 7.97 -7.20 1.09
C ILE A 31 8.36 -5.76 0.72
N SER A 32 9.66 -5.42 0.70
CA SER A 32 10.12 -4.09 0.29
C SER A 32 9.68 -3.74 -1.12
N LYS A 33 9.79 -4.69 -2.07
CA LYS A 33 9.31 -4.52 -3.43
C LYS A 33 7.78 -4.32 -3.49
N LEU A 34 7.03 -5.10 -2.71
CA LEU A 34 5.57 -4.93 -2.62
C LEU A 34 5.18 -3.56 -2.03
N CYS A 35 5.95 -3.03 -1.08
CA CYS A 35 5.74 -1.69 -0.55
C CYS A 35 5.98 -0.61 -1.62
N GLU A 36 6.99 -0.75 -2.48
CA GLU A 36 7.22 0.16 -3.60
C GLU A 36 6.05 0.13 -4.60
N GLU A 37 5.62 -1.06 -5.02
CA GLU A 37 4.47 -1.24 -5.93
C GLU A 37 3.16 -0.69 -5.33
N LEU A 38 2.97 -0.86 -4.02
CA LEU A 38 1.82 -0.34 -3.30
C LEU A 38 1.86 1.19 -3.20
N ASN A 39 3.03 1.77 -2.96
CA ASN A 39 3.22 3.23 -2.92
C ASN A 39 2.89 3.87 -4.27
N ASP A 40 3.34 3.28 -5.38
CA ASP A 40 3.01 3.74 -6.73
C ASP A 40 1.52 3.65 -7.01
N SER A 41 0.87 2.56 -6.58
CA SER A 41 -0.57 2.36 -6.73
C SER A 41 -1.37 3.40 -5.96
N VAL A 42 -0.99 3.70 -4.71
CA VAL A 42 -1.65 4.69 -3.87
C VAL A 42 -1.43 6.11 -4.39
N THR A 43 -0.25 6.41 -4.91
CA THR A 43 0.06 7.69 -5.56
C THR A 43 -0.81 7.87 -6.81
N THR A 44 -0.88 6.86 -7.66
CA THR A 44 -1.75 6.86 -8.84
C THR A 44 -3.23 7.05 -8.46
N MET A 45 -3.68 6.44 -7.37
CA MET A 45 -5.04 6.63 -6.85
C MET A 45 -5.29 8.09 -6.45
N SER A 46 -4.32 8.77 -5.85
CA SER A 46 -4.40 10.20 -5.54
C SER A 46 -4.60 11.03 -6.80
N ASP A 47 -3.84 10.74 -7.85
CA ASP A 47 -3.96 11.43 -9.14
C ASP A 47 -5.34 11.21 -9.78
N PHE A 48 -5.85 9.97 -9.73
CA PHE A 48 -7.20 9.67 -10.22
C PHE A 48 -8.28 10.44 -9.47
N ILE A 49 -8.18 10.60 -8.16
CA ILE A 49 -9.15 11.40 -7.38
C ILE A 49 -9.11 12.86 -7.82
N ASN A 50 -7.93 13.42 -8.09
CA ASN A 50 -7.80 14.79 -8.57
C ASN A 50 -8.45 14.98 -9.95
N VAL A 51 -8.19 14.05 -10.89
CA VAL A 51 -8.82 14.05 -12.23
C VAL A 51 -10.34 13.88 -12.11
N TYR A 52 -10.80 13.01 -11.22
CA TYR A 52 -12.22 12.77 -10.96
C TYR A 52 -12.92 14.03 -10.44
N LYS A 53 -12.33 14.74 -9.48
CA LYS A 53 -12.86 16.03 -8.98
C LYS A 53 -13.00 17.05 -10.10
N LYS A 54 -11.98 17.20 -10.94
CA LYS A 54 -12.03 18.08 -12.10
C LYS A 54 -13.14 17.70 -13.08
N SER A 55 -13.31 16.41 -13.36
CA SER A 55 -14.40 15.93 -14.22
C SER A 55 -15.77 16.24 -13.61
N ASN A 56 -15.95 16.13 -12.29
CA ASN A 56 -17.16 16.51 -11.59
C ASN A 56 -17.47 18.00 -11.75
N GLU A 57 -16.45 18.86 -11.62
CA GLU A 57 -16.59 20.31 -11.83
C GLU A 57 -17.07 20.63 -13.27
N ASP A 58 -16.48 19.96 -14.27
CA ASP A 58 -16.84 20.14 -15.68
C ASP A 58 -18.30 19.70 -15.92
N VAL A 59 -18.72 18.56 -15.38
CA VAL A 59 -20.12 18.09 -15.51
C VAL A 59 -21.08 19.01 -14.75
N SER A 60 -20.68 19.53 -13.58
CA SER A 60 -21.47 20.50 -12.82
C SER A 60 -21.69 21.79 -13.62
N SER A 61 -20.66 22.25 -14.35
CA SER A 61 -20.75 23.38 -15.24
C SER A 61 -21.74 23.13 -16.39
N ILE A 62 -21.68 21.94 -17.01
CA ILE A 62 -22.61 21.52 -18.06
C ILE A 62 -24.04 21.49 -17.55
N ALA A 63 -24.28 20.91 -16.36
CA ALA A 63 -25.59 20.90 -15.72
C ALA A 63 -26.10 22.34 -15.45
N GLY A 64 -25.19 23.24 -15.02
CA GLY A 64 -25.52 24.65 -14.86
C GLY A 64 -25.94 25.33 -16.17
N GLN A 65 -25.20 25.08 -17.27
CA GLN A 65 -25.56 25.60 -18.60
C GLN A 65 -26.87 25.00 -19.12
N THR A 66 -27.10 23.72 -18.89
CA THR A 66 -28.33 23.04 -19.27
C THR A 66 -29.55 23.63 -18.53
N ASN A 67 -29.41 23.94 -17.24
CA ASN A 67 -30.43 24.61 -16.46
C ASN A 67 -30.75 26.04 -17.00
N LEU A 68 -29.71 26.79 -17.42
CA LEU A 68 -29.90 28.11 -18.03
C LEU A 68 -30.57 28.01 -19.41
N LEU A 69 -30.25 26.98 -20.20
CA LEU A 69 -30.89 26.73 -21.49
C LEU A 69 -32.37 26.37 -21.33
N SER A 70 -32.69 25.52 -20.36
CA SER A 70 -34.08 25.18 -20.07
C SER A 70 -34.88 26.43 -19.61
N LEU A 71 -34.28 27.27 -18.77
CA LEU A 71 -34.92 28.51 -18.33
C LEU A 71 -35.22 29.44 -19.51
N ASN A 72 -34.28 29.59 -20.46
CA ASN A 72 -34.49 30.40 -21.67
C ASN A 72 -35.60 29.80 -22.55
N ALA A 73 -35.62 28.47 -22.72
CA ALA A 73 -36.64 27.78 -23.48
C ALA A 73 -38.04 27.92 -22.80
N SER A 74 -38.08 27.85 -21.47
CA SER A 74 -39.32 28.08 -20.68
C SER A 74 -39.90 29.49 -20.91
N ILE A 75 -39.01 30.49 -20.92
CA ILE A 75 -39.42 31.90 -21.21
C ILE A 75 -40.03 31.99 -22.61
N GLU A 76 -39.40 31.37 -23.62
CA GLU A 76 -39.92 31.43 -25.00
C GLU A 76 -41.20 30.57 -25.17
N ALA A 77 -41.30 29.44 -24.48
CA ALA A 77 -42.50 28.64 -24.44
C ALA A 77 -43.70 29.41 -23.81
N ALA A 78 -43.44 30.16 -22.74
CA ALA A 78 -44.47 31.05 -22.13
C ALA A 78 -44.88 32.18 -23.13
N ARG A 79 -43.95 32.68 -23.91
CA ARG A 79 -44.20 33.71 -24.95
C ARG A 79 -45.04 33.19 -26.10
N ALA A 80 -44.96 31.89 -26.43
CA ALA A 80 -45.75 31.23 -27.45
C ALA A 80 -47.19 30.88 -26.98
N GLY A 81 -47.51 31.08 -25.69
CA GLY A 81 -48.86 30.86 -25.14
C GLY A 81 -49.33 29.39 -25.27
N GLU A 82 -50.55 29.17 -25.77
CA GLU A 82 -51.12 27.82 -25.90
C GLU A 82 -50.26 26.86 -26.76
N HIS A 83 -49.54 27.40 -27.75
CA HIS A 83 -48.64 26.63 -28.62
C HIS A 83 -47.35 26.17 -27.90
N GLY A 84 -46.97 26.79 -26.78
CA GLY A 84 -45.80 26.50 -26.00
C GLY A 84 -46.00 25.48 -24.88
N ARG A 85 -47.24 25.07 -24.56
CA ARG A 85 -47.54 24.22 -23.39
C ARG A 85 -46.73 22.91 -23.33
N GLY A 86 -46.57 22.24 -24.47
CA GLY A 86 -45.77 20.99 -24.52
C GLY A 86 -44.28 21.21 -24.22
N PHE A 87 -43.75 22.35 -24.64
CA PHE A 87 -42.35 22.72 -24.35
C PHE A 87 -42.13 23.08 -22.87
N ALA A 88 -43.10 23.72 -22.23
CA ALA A 88 -43.00 24.06 -20.82
C ALA A 88 -42.84 22.82 -19.90
N VAL A 89 -43.49 21.71 -20.23
CA VAL A 89 -43.35 20.44 -19.47
C VAL A 89 -41.93 19.85 -19.68
N VAL A 90 -41.42 19.91 -20.90
CA VAL A 90 -40.06 19.41 -21.19
C VAL A 90 -39.00 20.26 -20.49
N ASP A 91 -39.18 21.57 -20.47
CA ASP A 91 -38.25 22.51 -19.83
C ASP A 91 -38.18 22.29 -18.31
N GLU A 92 -39.34 22.03 -17.67
CA GLU A 92 -39.40 21.71 -16.24
C GLU A 92 -38.68 20.40 -15.93
N GLU A 93 -38.82 19.37 -16.77
CA GLU A 93 -38.15 18.09 -16.58
C GLU A 93 -36.60 18.22 -16.78
N ILE A 94 -36.17 19.00 -17.78
CA ILE A 94 -34.74 19.29 -17.98
C ILE A 94 -34.16 20.03 -16.77
N ARG A 95 -34.90 20.96 -16.20
CA ARG A 95 -34.47 21.68 -14.99
C ARG A 95 -34.33 20.75 -13.81
N ASN A 96 -35.31 19.90 -13.57
CA ASN A 96 -35.30 18.89 -12.49
C ASN A 96 -34.10 17.93 -12.65
N LEU A 97 -33.85 17.50 -13.88
CA LEU A 97 -32.67 16.65 -14.20
C LEU A 97 -31.34 17.38 -13.94
N SER A 98 -31.24 18.64 -14.30
CA SER A 98 -30.05 19.46 -14.07
C SER A 98 -29.78 19.65 -12.58
N ASP A 99 -30.80 19.95 -11.79
CA ASP A 99 -30.69 20.11 -10.34
C ASP A 99 -30.37 18.77 -9.65
N SER A 100 -30.97 17.67 -10.10
CA SER A 100 -30.63 16.32 -9.62
C SER A 100 -29.18 15.96 -9.92
N THR A 101 -28.69 16.32 -11.13
CA THR A 101 -27.30 16.09 -11.54
C THR A 101 -26.34 16.85 -10.65
N LYS A 102 -26.60 18.13 -10.33
CA LYS A 102 -25.77 18.92 -9.42
C LYS A 102 -25.71 18.32 -8.01
N ASN A 103 -26.86 17.85 -7.50
CA ASN A 103 -26.89 17.22 -6.18
C ASN A 103 -26.04 15.95 -6.12
N LEU A 104 -26.14 15.10 -7.16
CA LEU A 104 -25.29 13.89 -7.28
C LEU A 104 -23.80 14.23 -7.36
N LEU A 105 -23.43 15.29 -8.08
CA LEU A 105 -22.03 15.73 -8.18
C LEU A 105 -21.51 16.27 -6.85
N SER A 106 -22.33 17.01 -6.10
CA SER A 106 -21.97 17.45 -4.74
C SER A 106 -21.72 16.28 -3.80
N GLU A 107 -22.59 15.26 -3.83
CA GLU A 107 -22.39 14.03 -3.06
C GLU A 107 -21.12 13.25 -3.49
N ASN A 108 -20.82 13.27 -4.78
CA ASN A 108 -19.60 12.65 -5.32
C ASN A 108 -18.34 13.39 -4.87
N ASP A 109 -18.36 14.71 -4.80
CA ASP A 109 -17.25 15.51 -4.30
C ASP A 109 -16.98 15.24 -2.81
N GLU A 110 -18.01 15.17 -1.99
CA GLU A 110 -17.88 14.79 -0.58
C GLU A 110 -17.24 13.40 -0.42
N LYS A 111 -17.67 12.43 -1.25
CA LYS A 111 -17.07 11.09 -1.26
C LYS A 111 -15.60 11.11 -1.69
N ALA A 112 -15.26 11.88 -2.71
CA ALA A 112 -13.89 12.04 -3.18
C ALA A 112 -13.01 12.67 -2.09
N GLU A 113 -13.49 13.70 -1.39
CA GLU A 113 -12.79 14.30 -0.27
C GLU A 113 -12.58 13.35 0.90
N ALA A 114 -13.53 12.46 1.16
CA ALA A 114 -13.41 11.44 2.21
C ALA A 114 -12.38 10.34 1.88
N ILE A 115 -11.99 10.18 0.62
CA ILE A 115 -10.97 9.22 0.18
C ILE A 115 -9.55 9.77 0.42
N LEU A 116 -9.29 11.06 0.21
CA LEU A 116 -7.96 11.66 0.31
C LEU A 116 -7.25 11.38 1.64
N PRO A 117 -7.87 11.57 2.82
CA PRO A 117 -7.22 11.24 4.09
C PRO A 117 -6.91 9.75 4.25
N LYS A 118 -7.67 8.87 3.60
CA LYS A 118 -7.40 7.43 3.61
C LYS A 118 -6.17 7.09 2.76
N ILE A 119 -6.01 7.77 1.63
CA ILE A 119 -4.81 7.68 0.78
C ILE A 119 -3.59 8.13 1.59
N THR A 120 -3.63 9.30 2.22
CA THR A 120 -2.53 9.80 3.07
C THR A 120 -2.16 8.81 4.16
N LYS A 121 -3.14 8.26 4.86
CA LYS A 121 -2.91 7.24 5.89
C LYS A 121 -2.30 5.95 5.34
N SER A 122 -2.66 5.56 4.11
CA SER A 122 -2.05 4.41 3.45
C SER A 122 -0.57 4.65 3.14
N ILE A 123 -0.21 5.85 2.67
CA ILE A 123 1.19 6.25 2.44
C ILE A 123 1.98 6.19 3.75
N GLU A 124 1.50 6.79 4.82
CA GLU A 124 2.13 6.73 6.15
C GLU A 124 2.34 5.28 6.62
N SER A 125 1.37 4.41 6.36
CA SER A 125 1.47 2.99 6.72
C SER A 125 2.55 2.27 5.91
N ILE A 126 2.69 2.59 4.62
CA ILE A 126 3.74 2.05 3.74
C ILE A 126 5.12 2.52 4.21
N GLU A 127 5.29 3.80 4.55
CA GLU A 127 6.54 4.35 5.09
C GLU A 127 6.97 3.65 6.39
N ASN A 128 6.01 3.40 7.28
CA ASN A 128 6.24 2.64 8.52
C ASN A 128 6.65 1.18 8.24
N LEU A 129 6.06 0.54 7.22
CA LEU A 129 6.47 -0.79 6.78
C LEU A 129 7.90 -0.79 6.24
N ILE A 130 8.26 0.16 5.40
CA ILE A 130 9.63 0.30 4.86
C ILE A 130 10.63 0.48 6.00
N THR A 131 10.32 1.33 6.98
CA THR A 131 11.16 1.53 8.17
C THR A 131 11.34 0.23 8.95
N SER A 132 10.27 -0.54 9.12
CA SER A 132 10.31 -1.84 9.79
C SER A 132 11.14 -2.87 9.03
N MET A 133 11.07 -2.88 7.68
CA MET A 133 11.88 -3.76 6.84
C MET A 133 13.38 -3.43 6.94
N ASN A 134 13.73 -2.15 7.00
CA ASN A 134 15.12 -1.72 7.19
C ASN A 134 15.66 -2.21 8.55
N ALA A 135 14.90 -2.05 9.62
CA ALA A 135 15.27 -2.55 10.94
C ALA A 135 15.38 -4.08 10.98
N MET A 136 14.52 -4.81 10.25
CA MET A 136 14.63 -6.26 10.09
C MET A 136 15.90 -6.66 9.32
N THR A 137 16.28 -5.92 8.28
CA THR A 137 17.51 -6.17 7.53
C THR A 137 18.74 -6.07 8.43
N GLU A 138 18.82 -5.08 9.33
CA GLU A 138 19.91 -4.95 10.31
C GLU A 138 19.95 -6.15 11.28
N LYS A 139 18.78 -6.59 11.75
CA LYS A 139 18.70 -7.77 12.65
C LYS A 139 19.15 -9.04 11.94
N VAL A 140 18.77 -9.25 10.68
CA VAL A 140 19.23 -10.40 9.89
C VAL A 140 20.74 -10.36 9.72
N SER A 141 21.31 -9.20 9.41
CA SER A 141 22.78 -9.04 9.33
C SER A 141 23.46 -9.43 10.65
N THR A 142 22.88 -9.05 11.78
CA THR A 142 23.39 -9.44 13.11
C THR A 142 23.29 -10.96 13.32
N ILE A 143 22.20 -11.59 12.92
CA ILE A 143 22.04 -13.06 13.04
C ILE A 143 23.12 -13.77 12.19
N VAL A 144 23.36 -13.31 10.95
CA VAL A 144 24.40 -13.87 10.08
C VAL A 144 25.78 -13.75 10.73
N ALA A 145 26.13 -12.58 11.26
CA ALA A 145 27.40 -12.38 11.94
C ALA A 145 27.54 -13.29 13.18
N ASN A 146 26.49 -13.45 13.96
CA ASN A 146 26.50 -14.34 15.12
C ASN A 146 26.65 -15.82 14.72
N THR A 147 26.01 -16.25 13.63
CA THR A 147 26.15 -17.63 13.14
C THR A 147 27.55 -17.91 12.62
N GLU A 148 28.22 -16.95 11.99
CA GLU A 148 29.62 -17.06 11.58
C GLU A 148 30.55 -17.16 12.80
N GLU A 149 30.32 -16.34 13.84
CA GLU A 149 31.10 -16.39 15.08
C GLU A 149 30.91 -17.73 15.80
N ILE A 150 29.67 -18.22 15.95
CA ILE A 150 29.38 -19.52 16.54
C ILE A 150 30.07 -20.64 15.76
N SER A 151 30.04 -20.62 14.44
CA SER A 151 30.76 -21.60 13.60
C SER A 151 32.26 -21.63 13.91
N SER A 152 32.88 -20.45 14.01
CA SER A 152 34.30 -20.32 14.34
C SER A 152 34.63 -20.86 15.73
N GLN A 153 33.82 -20.49 16.73
CA GLN A 153 33.98 -20.97 18.11
C GLN A 153 33.81 -22.49 18.23
N THR A 154 32.81 -23.03 17.51
CA THR A 154 32.53 -24.47 17.53
C THR A 154 33.65 -25.26 16.90
N ALA A 155 34.22 -24.79 15.78
CA ALA A 155 35.39 -25.38 15.14
C ALA A 155 36.64 -25.38 16.11
N PHE A 156 36.86 -24.27 16.81
CA PHE A 156 37.93 -24.17 17.80
C PHE A 156 37.75 -25.15 18.97
N VAL A 157 36.53 -25.26 19.52
CA VAL A 157 36.25 -26.22 20.60
C VAL A 157 36.39 -27.66 20.11
N GLN A 158 36.02 -27.95 18.87
CA GLN A 158 36.21 -29.29 18.28
C GLN A 158 37.72 -29.66 18.16
N GLU A 159 38.56 -28.72 17.71
CA GLU A 159 40.01 -28.91 17.64
C GLU A 159 40.61 -29.17 19.02
N MET A 160 40.25 -28.34 20.03
CA MET A 160 40.72 -28.53 21.40
C MET A 160 40.30 -29.87 22.01
N THR A 161 39.06 -30.30 21.75
CA THR A 161 38.55 -31.59 22.20
C THR A 161 39.34 -32.74 21.58
N GLY A 162 39.70 -32.63 20.32
CA GLY A 162 40.55 -33.59 19.63
C GLY A 162 41.92 -33.70 20.23
N LYS A 163 42.57 -32.58 20.56
CA LYS A 163 43.90 -32.53 21.20
C LYS A 163 43.85 -33.16 22.60
N LEU A 164 42.86 -32.80 23.43
CA LEU A 164 42.68 -33.37 24.76
C LEU A 164 42.52 -34.89 24.72
N LYS A 165 41.80 -35.42 23.76
CA LYS A 165 41.61 -36.86 23.58
C LYS A 165 42.93 -37.58 23.33
N VAL A 166 43.77 -37.02 22.43
CA VAL A 166 45.11 -37.56 22.14
C VAL A 166 46.04 -37.52 23.34
N ASP A 167 46.03 -36.43 24.08
CA ASP A 167 46.86 -36.30 25.31
C ASP A 167 46.47 -37.29 26.40
N VAL A 168 45.15 -37.55 26.56
CA VAL A 168 44.64 -38.56 27.54
C VAL A 168 44.97 -39.98 27.09
N GLU A 169 45.02 -40.30 25.78
CA GLU A 169 45.40 -41.63 25.28
C GLU A 169 46.92 -41.91 25.35
N GLN A 170 47.73 -40.89 25.58
CA GLN A 170 49.22 -40.99 25.76
C GLN A 170 49.66 -41.09 27.22
N LEU A 171 48.76 -40.96 28.18
CA LEU A 171 48.98 -41.12 29.62
C LEU A 171 48.67 -42.52 30.09
#